data_19f5598d11f9368a5c66298fef55d59d
#
_entry.id   19f5598d11f9368a5c66298fef55d59d
#
_cell.length_a   1.000
_cell.length_b   1.000
_cell.length_c   1.000
_cell.angle_alpha   90.00
_cell.angle_beta   90.00
_cell.angle_gamma   90.00
#
_symmetry.space_group_name_H-M   'P 1'
#
loop_
_entity.id
_entity.type
_entity.pdbx_description
1 polymer ?
#
loop_
_entity_poly.entity_id
_entity_poly.type
_entity_poly.pdbx_seq_one_letter_code
_entity_poly.pdbx_strand_id
1 'polypeptide(L)'
;MNKKDNFVNIFDTSIASLNVGDYIIMDAVTKQLSTISNLPQTVTLPTHDHFGREGRRLLSLAKYSIVGGTNLLSSHVTQYRQWRFRMTDLLFLKKCILMGVGWWQYQDKPDRVTKFILKHILHNEMLHSVRDSFTLKQLHSIGITNVINTGCPTMWDLTPEHCCNIPREKGRRVLFTLTDYNQDLSADALLINTLKRHYDEVLFWPQGSEDIHYMNTFSTDIRNGLKILRPSLSELNANLMLKETDYVGTRLHAGIRALQLRARTIIIGVDNRAIEKAKDFNLPVLKRDAILELENMIVEPL
;
A
#
# COMPACT_ATOMS: atom_id res chain seq x y z
N MET A 1 14.11 -10.59 -35.70
CA MET A 1 13.86 -10.05 -34.36
C MET A 1 13.68 -11.20 -33.40
N ASN A 2 14.56 -11.31 -32.43
CA ASN A 2 14.47 -12.37 -31.40
C ASN A 2 13.20 -12.17 -30.59
N LYS A 3 12.34 -13.19 -30.44
CA LYS A 3 11.11 -13.14 -29.63
C LYS A 3 11.34 -12.77 -28.15
N LYS A 4 12.59 -12.70 -27.69
CA LYS A 4 12.98 -12.46 -26.29
C LYS A 4 12.85 -11.00 -25.81
N ASP A 5 12.64 -10.01 -26.68
CA ASP A 5 12.76 -8.61 -26.29
C ASP A 5 11.48 -7.78 -26.43
N ASN A 6 10.34 -8.43 -26.69
CA ASN A 6 9.12 -7.70 -27.05
C ASN A 6 8.18 -7.39 -25.89
N PHE A 7 8.44 -7.85 -24.67
CA PHE A 7 7.56 -7.59 -23.52
C PHE A 7 8.32 -7.58 -22.19
N VAL A 8 7.67 -7.01 -21.17
CA VAL A 8 8.11 -7.00 -19.77
C VAL A 8 7.03 -7.62 -18.90
N ASN A 9 7.43 -8.28 -17.82
CA ASN A 9 6.47 -8.75 -16.83
C ASN A 9 6.20 -7.64 -15.80
N ILE A 10 4.97 -7.52 -15.38
CA ILE A 10 4.55 -6.73 -14.22
C ILE A 10 4.11 -7.69 -13.13
N PHE A 11 4.78 -7.66 -12.00
CA PHE A 11 4.33 -8.37 -10.82
C PHE A 11 3.25 -7.55 -10.12
N ASP A 12 2.03 -8.06 -10.19
CA ASP A 12 0.81 -7.42 -9.71
C ASP A 12 0.43 -7.96 -8.33
N THR A 13 0.35 -7.06 -7.38
CA THR A 13 0.01 -7.37 -5.99
C THR A 13 -1.49 -7.50 -5.74
N SER A 14 -2.33 -7.08 -6.68
CA SER A 14 -3.78 -7.19 -6.57
C SER A 14 -4.31 -8.56 -6.95
N ILE A 15 -3.53 -9.34 -7.73
CA ILE A 15 -3.92 -10.70 -8.13
C ILE A 15 -3.90 -11.63 -6.91
N ALA A 16 -5.00 -12.32 -6.66
CA ALA A 16 -5.20 -13.20 -5.52
C ALA A 16 -5.05 -12.49 -4.17
N SER A 17 -5.30 -11.18 -4.09
CA SER A 17 -5.33 -10.40 -2.86
C SER A 17 -6.76 -10.21 -2.33
N LEU A 18 -6.94 -10.44 -1.03
CA LEU A 18 -8.17 -10.14 -0.29
C LEU A 18 -8.14 -8.73 0.34
N ASN A 19 -7.17 -7.89 -0.08
CA ASN A 19 -6.97 -6.54 0.43
C ASN A 19 -7.08 -5.52 -0.72
N VAL A 20 -8.14 -4.72 -0.72
CA VAL A 20 -8.35 -3.69 -1.76
C VAL A 20 -7.24 -2.64 -1.78
N GLY A 21 -6.44 -2.52 -0.72
CA GLY A 21 -5.24 -1.66 -0.70
C GLY A 21 -4.21 -2.04 -1.77
N ASP A 22 -4.10 -3.32 -2.13
CA ASP A 22 -3.21 -3.78 -3.19
C ASP A 22 -3.72 -3.34 -4.58
N TYR A 23 -5.03 -3.22 -4.76
CA TYR A 23 -5.63 -2.65 -5.98
C TYR A 23 -5.32 -1.15 -6.10
N ILE A 24 -5.30 -0.40 -4.99
CA ILE A 24 -4.90 1.02 -4.97
C ILE A 24 -3.43 1.15 -5.40
N ILE A 25 -2.56 0.25 -4.92
CA ILE A 25 -1.14 0.22 -5.31
C ILE A 25 -1.00 -0.05 -6.81
N MET A 26 -1.67 -1.06 -7.32
CA MET A 26 -1.56 -1.43 -8.73
C MET A 26 -2.19 -0.43 -9.68
N ASP A 27 -3.26 0.25 -9.29
CA ASP A 27 -3.82 1.39 -10.02
C ASP A 27 -2.76 2.50 -10.21
N ALA A 28 -2.05 2.85 -9.13
CA ALA A 28 -0.96 3.83 -9.18
C ALA A 28 0.23 3.34 -10.01
N VAL A 29 0.67 2.10 -9.85
CA VAL A 29 1.75 1.50 -10.65
C VAL A 29 1.41 1.52 -12.13
N THR A 30 0.21 1.07 -12.51
CA THR A 30 -0.26 1.04 -13.90
C THR A 30 -0.33 2.44 -14.50
N LYS A 31 -0.83 3.41 -13.74
CA LYS A 31 -0.86 4.82 -14.15
C LYS A 31 0.56 5.33 -14.45
N GLN A 32 1.52 5.11 -13.56
CA GLN A 32 2.90 5.55 -13.78
C GLN A 32 3.57 4.84 -14.95
N LEU A 33 3.34 3.55 -15.12
CA LEU A 33 3.88 2.80 -16.26
C LEU A 33 3.28 3.28 -17.60
N SER A 34 2.03 3.71 -17.62
CA SER A 34 1.38 4.25 -18.83
C SER A 34 1.99 5.56 -19.33
N THR A 35 2.76 6.27 -18.50
CA THR A 35 3.49 7.49 -18.91
C THR A 35 4.78 7.21 -19.66
N ILE A 36 5.25 5.96 -19.67
CA ILE A 36 6.50 5.56 -20.33
C ILE A 36 6.24 5.28 -21.81
N SER A 37 6.62 6.21 -22.68
CA SER A 37 6.31 6.19 -24.12
C SER A 37 6.80 4.94 -24.86
N ASN A 38 7.90 4.34 -24.43
CA ASN A 38 8.54 3.19 -25.09
C ASN A 38 8.50 1.93 -24.23
N LEU A 39 7.55 1.83 -23.30
CA LEU A 39 7.38 0.60 -22.53
C LEU A 39 6.96 -0.52 -23.49
N PRO A 40 7.67 -1.67 -23.51
CA PRO A 40 7.25 -2.83 -24.29
C PRO A 40 5.88 -3.34 -23.85
N GLN A 41 5.25 -4.21 -24.65
CA GLN A 41 4.04 -4.91 -24.23
C GLN A 41 4.21 -5.49 -22.82
N THR A 42 3.21 -5.32 -21.97
CA THR A 42 3.24 -5.83 -20.60
C THR A 42 2.45 -7.13 -20.45
N VAL A 43 2.95 -8.02 -19.62
CA VAL A 43 2.27 -9.24 -19.18
C VAL A 43 2.25 -9.26 -17.65
N THR A 44 1.11 -9.55 -17.07
CA THR A 44 0.91 -9.48 -15.61
C THR A 44 1.08 -10.86 -14.97
N LEU A 45 1.84 -10.91 -13.87
CA LEU A 45 2.05 -12.10 -13.04
C LEU A 45 1.74 -11.79 -11.57
N PRO A 46 1.22 -12.76 -10.79
CA PRO A 46 0.91 -12.54 -9.39
C PRO A 46 2.15 -12.43 -8.50
N THR A 47 2.06 -11.66 -7.41
CA THR A 47 3.02 -11.71 -6.30
C THR A 47 2.58 -12.63 -5.17
N HIS A 48 1.27 -12.77 -4.97
CA HIS A 48 0.66 -13.50 -3.84
C HIS A 48 0.23 -14.92 -4.22
N ASP A 49 0.61 -15.40 -5.39
CA ASP A 49 0.39 -16.77 -5.83
C ASP A 49 1.62 -17.35 -6.55
N HIS A 50 1.65 -18.67 -6.71
CA HIS A 50 2.73 -19.37 -7.37
C HIS A 50 2.60 -19.35 -8.91
N PHE A 51 3.74 -19.36 -9.59
CA PHE A 51 3.77 -19.42 -11.06
C PHE A 51 3.44 -20.81 -11.54
N GLY A 52 2.54 -20.90 -12.51
CA GLY A 52 2.30 -22.10 -13.31
C GLY A 52 3.37 -22.25 -14.42
N ARG A 53 3.19 -23.27 -15.26
CA ARG A 53 4.11 -23.55 -16.38
C ARG A 53 4.25 -22.35 -17.32
N GLU A 54 3.13 -21.71 -17.67
CA GLU A 54 3.13 -20.55 -18.55
C GLU A 54 3.80 -19.33 -17.91
N GLY A 55 3.54 -19.06 -16.63
CA GLY A 55 4.21 -17.97 -15.91
C GLY A 55 5.73 -18.12 -15.92
N ARG A 56 6.28 -19.34 -15.73
CA ARG A 56 7.71 -19.63 -15.85
C ARG A 56 8.24 -19.38 -17.25
N ARG A 57 7.47 -19.78 -18.28
CA ARG A 57 7.83 -19.50 -19.67
C ARG A 57 7.90 -18.00 -19.94
N LEU A 58 6.92 -17.24 -19.47
CA LEU A 58 6.90 -15.78 -19.60
C LEU A 58 8.07 -15.13 -18.87
N LEU A 59 8.40 -15.56 -17.63
CA LEU A 59 9.57 -15.07 -16.89
C LEU A 59 10.87 -15.27 -17.64
N SER A 60 11.04 -16.43 -18.31
CA SER A 60 12.26 -16.75 -19.07
C SER A 60 12.42 -15.97 -20.37
N LEU A 61 11.32 -15.49 -20.94
CA LEU A 61 11.28 -14.78 -22.22
C LEU A 61 11.26 -13.26 -22.08
N ALA A 62 10.85 -12.74 -20.93
CA ALA A 62 10.77 -11.30 -20.70
C ALA A 62 12.16 -10.65 -20.67
N LYS A 63 12.23 -9.41 -21.14
CA LYS A 63 13.45 -8.60 -21.08
C LYS A 63 13.86 -8.34 -19.63
N TYR A 64 12.91 -7.96 -18.80
CA TYR A 64 12.99 -7.78 -17.33
C TYR A 64 11.59 -7.87 -16.73
N SER A 65 11.52 -7.84 -15.40
CA SER A 65 10.24 -7.80 -14.68
C SER A 65 10.20 -6.58 -13.77
N ILE A 66 9.07 -5.88 -13.72
CA ILE A 66 8.83 -4.77 -12.77
C ILE A 66 7.99 -5.31 -11.63
N VAL A 67 8.39 -5.02 -10.40
CA VAL A 67 7.69 -5.44 -9.19
C VAL A 67 7.03 -4.21 -8.58
N GLY A 68 5.70 -4.14 -8.64
CA GLY A 68 4.93 -2.95 -8.27
C GLY A 68 4.53 -2.93 -6.79
N GLY A 69 5.11 -2.00 -6.02
CA GLY A 69 4.64 -1.65 -4.68
C GLY A 69 4.61 -2.78 -3.64
N THR A 70 3.79 -2.59 -2.63
CA THR A 70 3.48 -3.44 -1.46
C THR A 70 4.69 -3.93 -0.62
N ASN A 71 4.40 -4.72 0.43
CA ASN A 71 5.38 -5.27 1.38
C ASN A 71 5.88 -6.65 0.96
N LEU A 72 6.69 -6.77 -0.07
CA LEU A 72 7.14 -8.07 -0.59
C LEU A 72 8.45 -8.55 0.00
N LEU A 73 9.31 -7.65 0.47
CA LEU A 73 10.64 -8.00 0.97
C LEU A 73 10.58 -8.36 2.46
N SER A 74 11.40 -9.32 2.87
CA SER A 74 11.56 -9.71 4.27
C SER A 74 12.99 -10.16 4.55
N SER A 75 13.41 -10.14 5.81
CA SER A 75 14.75 -10.61 6.24
C SER A 75 14.89 -12.12 6.23
N HIS A 76 13.78 -12.85 6.18
CA HIS A 76 13.71 -14.31 6.22
C HIS A 76 12.70 -14.80 5.17
N VAL A 77 13.05 -14.67 3.87
CA VAL A 77 12.15 -14.95 2.75
C VAL A 77 11.61 -16.39 2.70
N THR A 78 12.31 -17.33 3.34
CA THR A 78 11.87 -18.72 3.45
C THR A 78 10.80 -18.94 4.53
N GLN A 79 10.72 -18.04 5.51
CA GLN A 79 9.75 -18.09 6.61
C GLN A 79 8.55 -17.17 6.32
N TYR A 80 8.82 -15.94 5.89
CA TYR A 80 7.82 -14.91 5.62
C TYR A 80 7.64 -14.72 4.11
N ARG A 81 6.78 -15.55 3.51
CA ARG A 81 6.58 -15.62 2.06
C ARG A 81 5.59 -14.56 1.57
N GLN A 82 5.97 -13.30 1.72
CA GLN A 82 5.17 -12.19 1.17
C GLN A 82 5.17 -12.22 -0.35
N TRP A 83 6.31 -12.42 -0.97
CA TRP A 83 6.43 -12.71 -2.39
C TRP A 83 6.45 -14.24 -2.58
N ARG A 84 5.42 -14.78 -3.22
CA ARG A 84 5.24 -16.23 -3.36
C ARG A 84 5.90 -16.77 -4.62
N PHE A 85 7.02 -17.43 -4.44
CA PHE A 85 7.70 -18.22 -5.47
C PHE A 85 8.27 -19.50 -4.82
N ARG A 86 8.51 -20.51 -5.65
CA ARG A 86 9.20 -21.74 -5.24
C ARG A 86 10.70 -21.59 -5.47
N MET A 87 11.53 -22.33 -4.76
CA MET A 87 12.99 -22.32 -5.02
C MET A 87 13.34 -22.70 -6.46
N THR A 88 12.55 -23.55 -7.11
CA THR A 88 12.70 -23.90 -8.52
C THR A 88 12.38 -22.73 -9.46
N ASP A 89 11.60 -21.75 -9.03
CA ASP A 89 11.26 -20.58 -9.84
C ASP A 89 12.45 -19.62 -9.97
N LEU A 90 13.45 -19.70 -9.09
CA LEU A 90 14.70 -18.94 -9.19
C LEU A 90 15.46 -19.16 -10.50
N LEU A 91 15.24 -20.29 -11.17
CA LEU A 91 15.80 -20.53 -12.50
C LEU A 91 15.27 -19.54 -13.56
N PHE A 92 14.06 -19.02 -13.35
CA PHE A 92 13.34 -18.14 -14.28
C PHE A 92 13.18 -16.72 -13.74
N LEU A 93 13.06 -16.57 -12.42
CA LEU A 93 12.86 -15.29 -11.74
C LEU A 93 14.18 -14.54 -11.64
N LYS A 94 14.40 -13.64 -12.59
CA LYS A 94 15.65 -12.85 -12.73
C LYS A 94 15.32 -11.45 -13.25
N LYS A 95 16.29 -10.55 -13.09
CA LYS A 95 16.20 -9.17 -13.61
C LYS A 95 14.94 -8.43 -13.17
N CYS A 96 14.53 -8.62 -11.91
CA CYS A 96 13.43 -7.88 -11.32
C CYS A 96 13.87 -6.48 -10.93
N ILE A 97 13.07 -5.48 -11.27
CA ILE A 97 13.25 -4.08 -10.92
C ILE A 97 12.16 -3.73 -9.92
N LEU A 98 12.55 -3.24 -8.76
CA LEU A 98 11.60 -2.81 -7.72
C LEU A 98 11.04 -1.43 -8.07
N MET A 99 9.74 -1.24 -7.91
CA MET A 99 9.04 0.02 -8.11
C MET A 99 8.21 0.36 -6.86
N GLY A 100 8.83 1.05 -5.89
CA GLY A 100 8.23 1.44 -4.62
C GLY A 100 7.90 0.27 -3.69
N VAL A 101 8.68 -0.80 -3.76
CA VAL A 101 8.49 -2.01 -2.93
C VAL A 101 9.00 -1.77 -1.52
N GLY A 102 8.32 -2.36 -0.53
CA GLY A 102 8.65 -2.22 0.87
C GLY A 102 9.07 -3.50 1.58
N TRP A 103 9.62 -3.31 2.77
CA TRP A 103 9.95 -4.38 3.71
C TRP A 103 8.74 -4.73 4.59
N TRP A 104 8.51 -6.03 4.80
CA TRP A 104 7.47 -6.50 5.69
C TRP A 104 7.91 -6.38 7.13
N GLN A 105 7.33 -5.45 7.88
CA GLN A 105 7.61 -5.13 9.29
C GLN A 105 9.07 -4.74 9.58
N TYR A 106 9.36 -4.30 10.80
CA TYR A 106 10.72 -4.13 11.29
C TYR A 106 11.32 -5.49 11.59
N GLN A 107 12.45 -5.77 10.99
CA GLN A 107 13.19 -7.02 11.13
C GLN A 107 14.69 -6.73 11.22
N ASP A 108 15.44 -7.68 11.77
CA ASP A 108 16.89 -7.66 11.72
C ASP A 108 17.43 -7.75 10.30
N LYS A 109 18.75 -7.70 10.16
CA LYS A 109 19.39 -7.82 8.85
C LYS A 109 18.98 -9.12 8.14
N PRO A 110 18.85 -9.10 6.81
CA PRO A 110 18.55 -10.28 6.01
C PRO A 110 19.54 -11.41 6.25
N ASP A 111 19.03 -12.62 6.39
CA ASP A 111 19.85 -13.81 6.51
C ASP A 111 20.62 -14.12 5.21
N ARG A 112 21.55 -15.08 5.27
CA ARG A 112 22.40 -15.45 4.13
C ARG A 112 21.60 -15.94 2.92
N VAL A 113 20.51 -16.68 3.19
CA VAL A 113 19.63 -17.22 2.13
C VAL A 113 18.87 -16.10 1.45
N THR A 114 18.26 -15.22 2.21
CA THR A 114 17.57 -14.04 1.70
C THR A 114 18.50 -13.14 0.88
N LYS A 115 19.71 -12.85 1.41
CA LYS A 115 20.75 -12.12 0.67
C LYS A 115 21.07 -12.76 -0.67
N PHE A 116 21.28 -14.07 -0.71
CA PHE A 116 21.55 -14.79 -1.95
C PHE A 116 20.38 -14.67 -2.94
N ILE A 117 19.16 -14.94 -2.48
CA ILE A 117 17.95 -14.88 -3.32
C ILE A 117 17.74 -13.47 -3.87
N LEU A 118 17.77 -12.42 -3.05
CA LEU A 118 17.57 -11.05 -3.52
C LEU A 118 18.63 -10.62 -4.53
N LYS A 119 19.90 -10.95 -4.30
CA LYS A 119 20.97 -10.68 -5.28
C LYS A 119 20.81 -11.47 -6.59
N HIS A 120 20.16 -12.62 -6.55
CA HIS A 120 19.90 -13.43 -7.74
C HIS A 120 18.74 -12.90 -8.57
N ILE A 121 17.65 -12.49 -7.92
CA ILE A 121 16.41 -12.10 -8.61
C ILE A 121 16.39 -10.63 -9.04
N LEU A 122 17.05 -9.73 -8.29
CA LEU A 122 17.08 -8.31 -8.59
C LEU A 122 18.06 -7.99 -9.73
N HIS A 123 17.72 -6.96 -10.50
CA HIS A 123 18.55 -6.48 -11.60
C HIS A 123 19.82 -5.79 -11.05
N ASN A 124 21.00 -6.18 -11.53
CA ASN A 124 22.26 -5.70 -10.98
C ASN A 124 22.59 -4.24 -11.37
N GLU A 125 22.13 -3.76 -12.52
CA GLU A 125 22.51 -2.47 -13.10
C GLU A 125 21.38 -1.44 -13.04
N MET A 126 20.13 -1.90 -13.20
CA MET A 126 18.99 -0.98 -13.17
C MET A 126 18.71 -0.48 -11.76
N LEU A 127 18.33 0.80 -11.68
CA LEU A 127 17.97 1.43 -10.42
C LEU A 127 16.69 0.85 -9.86
N HIS A 128 16.71 0.46 -8.59
CA HIS A 128 15.54 0.02 -7.85
C HIS A 128 14.93 1.20 -7.09
N SER A 129 13.62 1.24 -7.05
CA SER A 129 12.87 2.15 -6.21
C SER A 129 12.24 1.41 -5.02
N VAL A 130 12.44 1.94 -3.83
CA VAL A 130 11.82 1.43 -2.61
C VAL A 130 10.94 2.50 -1.97
N ARG A 131 10.05 2.09 -1.09
CA ARG A 131 9.01 2.98 -0.59
C ARG A 131 9.33 3.71 0.71
N ASP A 132 10.42 3.35 1.42
CA ASP A 132 10.80 3.93 2.70
C ASP A 132 12.30 3.75 2.99
N SER A 133 12.81 4.56 3.92
CA SER A 133 14.22 4.55 4.32
C SER A 133 14.64 3.27 5.05
N PHE A 134 13.70 2.57 5.68
CA PHE A 134 14.00 1.28 6.32
C PHE A 134 14.33 0.21 5.27
N THR A 135 13.51 0.10 4.22
CA THR A 135 13.75 -0.82 3.10
C THR A 135 15.07 -0.52 2.39
N LEU A 136 15.39 0.77 2.18
CA LEU A 136 16.67 1.20 1.61
C LEU A 136 17.85 0.68 2.43
N LYS A 137 17.81 0.87 3.76
CA LYS A 137 18.87 0.39 4.68
C LYS A 137 19.03 -1.13 4.64
N GLN A 138 17.93 -1.88 4.60
CA GLN A 138 17.96 -3.34 4.53
C GLN A 138 18.66 -3.84 3.25
N LEU A 139 18.33 -3.28 2.08
CA LEU A 139 18.97 -3.63 0.81
C LEU A 139 20.46 -3.24 0.79
N HIS A 140 20.80 -2.04 1.27
CA HIS A 140 22.20 -1.62 1.41
C HIS A 140 23.01 -2.56 2.33
N SER A 141 22.39 -3.04 3.42
CA SER A 141 23.06 -3.94 4.39
C SER A 141 23.52 -5.28 3.79
N ILE A 142 22.92 -5.69 2.68
CA ILE A 142 23.29 -6.90 1.94
C ILE A 142 24.08 -6.62 0.65
N GLY A 143 24.43 -5.33 0.40
CA GLY A 143 25.26 -4.90 -0.72
C GLY A 143 24.50 -4.77 -2.04
N ILE A 144 23.21 -4.43 -2.02
CA ILE A 144 22.43 -3.96 -3.16
C ILE A 144 22.36 -2.44 -3.02
N THR A 145 23.16 -1.71 -3.80
CA THR A 145 23.40 -0.25 -3.65
C THR A 145 22.74 0.59 -4.73
N ASN A 146 22.33 -0.01 -5.86
CA ASN A 146 21.58 0.64 -6.94
C ASN A 146 20.10 0.82 -6.56
N VAL A 147 19.84 1.47 -5.43
CA VAL A 147 18.51 1.63 -4.83
C VAL A 147 18.32 3.06 -4.37
N ILE A 148 17.13 3.63 -4.59
CA ILE A 148 16.69 4.93 -4.06
C ILE A 148 15.35 4.82 -3.34
N ASN A 149 15.12 5.67 -2.34
CA ASN A 149 13.80 5.82 -1.72
C ASN A 149 13.00 6.88 -2.49
N THR A 150 11.97 6.45 -3.20
CA THR A 150 11.05 7.33 -3.95
C THR A 150 9.65 7.37 -3.33
N GLY A 151 9.46 6.69 -2.21
CA GLY A 151 8.13 6.46 -1.69
C GLY A 151 7.36 5.37 -2.45
N CYS A 152 6.13 5.14 -2.01
CA CYS A 152 5.20 4.24 -2.70
C CYS A 152 4.68 4.92 -3.98
N PRO A 153 4.49 4.22 -5.09
CA PRO A 153 3.91 4.78 -6.32
C PRO A 153 2.57 5.50 -6.10
N THR A 154 1.81 5.09 -5.09
CA THR A 154 0.58 5.77 -4.68
C THR A 154 0.79 7.22 -4.23
N MET A 155 2.02 7.61 -3.85
CA MET A 155 2.34 8.96 -3.38
C MET A 155 2.94 9.88 -4.46
N TRP A 156 3.33 9.34 -5.62
CA TRP A 156 4.09 10.13 -6.60
C TRP A 156 3.30 11.29 -7.22
N ASP A 157 1.97 11.19 -7.23
CA ASP A 157 1.08 12.27 -7.69
C ASP A 157 0.77 13.31 -6.59
N LEU A 158 1.19 13.08 -5.33
CA LEU A 158 0.99 14.00 -4.21
C LEU A 158 2.07 15.10 -4.24
N THR A 159 2.09 15.88 -5.32
CA THR A 159 2.98 17.03 -5.45
C THR A 159 2.52 18.17 -4.53
N PRO A 160 3.39 19.15 -4.20
CA PRO A 160 2.97 20.35 -3.46
C PRO A 160 1.76 21.05 -4.08
N GLU A 161 1.74 21.18 -5.42
CA GLU A 161 0.62 21.78 -6.17
C GLU A 161 -0.67 20.97 -5.98
N HIS A 162 -0.60 19.63 -6.03
CA HIS A 162 -1.74 18.77 -5.77
C HIS A 162 -2.25 18.97 -4.34
N CYS A 163 -1.34 18.93 -3.36
CA CYS A 163 -1.66 19.00 -1.93
C CYS A 163 -2.27 20.36 -1.52
N CYS A 164 -1.84 21.46 -2.14
CA CYS A 164 -2.44 22.78 -1.88
C CYS A 164 -3.95 22.86 -2.21
N ASN A 165 -4.45 21.95 -3.03
CA ASN A 165 -5.86 21.88 -3.40
C ASN A 165 -6.69 20.92 -2.53
N ILE A 166 -6.10 20.33 -1.49
CA ILE A 166 -6.81 19.52 -0.50
C ILE A 166 -7.48 20.46 0.50
N PRO A 167 -8.80 20.31 0.78
CA PRO A 167 -9.48 21.11 1.78
C PRO A 167 -8.81 21.01 3.15
N ARG A 168 -8.63 22.14 3.81
CA ARG A 168 -8.08 22.20 5.17
C ARG A 168 -9.17 22.12 6.22
N GLU A 169 -10.35 22.62 5.89
CA GLU A 169 -11.53 22.65 6.78
C GLU A 169 -12.25 21.31 6.76
N LYS A 170 -12.87 20.98 7.90
CA LYS A 170 -13.66 19.76 8.10
C LYS A 170 -14.88 19.73 7.18
N GLY A 171 -15.09 18.57 6.55
CA GLY A 171 -16.31 18.29 5.78
C GLY A 171 -17.51 17.93 6.66
N ARG A 172 -18.62 17.61 6.02
CA ARG A 172 -19.85 17.15 6.70
C ARG A 172 -19.93 15.63 6.81
N ARG A 173 -19.21 14.91 5.94
CA ARG A 173 -19.21 13.45 5.83
C ARG A 173 -17.81 12.93 6.13
N VAL A 174 -17.72 11.75 6.69
CA VAL A 174 -16.45 11.06 6.86
C VAL A 174 -16.52 9.62 6.37
N LEU A 175 -15.54 9.22 5.58
CA LEU A 175 -15.27 7.83 5.26
C LEU A 175 -14.14 7.34 6.18
N PHE A 176 -14.40 6.26 6.89
CA PHE A 176 -13.39 5.70 7.79
C PHE A 176 -13.11 4.22 7.55
N THR A 177 -11.95 3.77 8.02
CA THR A 177 -11.51 2.38 7.91
C THR A 177 -10.93 1.89 9.22
N LEU A 178 -11.07 0.60 9.49
CA LEU A 178 -10.41 -0.11 10.59
C LEU A 178 -9.48 -1.20 10.03
N THR A 179 -8.57 -1.69 10.88
CA THR A 179 -7.59 -2.71 10.52
C THR A 179 -7.77 -3.97 11.36
N ASP A 180 -8.14 -5.08 10.71
CA ASP A 180 -8.41 -6.38 11.33
C ASP A 180 -7.17 -7.04 11.97
N TYR A 181 -5.98 -6.87 11.40
CA TYR A 181 -4.75 -7.55 11.84
C TYR A 181 -4.01 -6.87 13.00
N ASN A 182 -4.42 -5.68 13.38
CA ASN A 182 -3.88 -4.94 14.53
C ASN A 182 -5.01 -4.25 15.27
N GLN A 183 -5.85 -5.06 15.92
CA GLN A 183 -7.07 -4.61 16.59
C GLN A 183 -6.76 -3.91 17.90
N ASP A 184 -7.49 -2.84 18.19
CA ASP A 184 -7.56 -2.16 19.49
C ASP A 184 -8.98 -1.66 19.69
N LEU A 185 -9.80 -2.49 20.37
CA LEU A 185 -11.22 -2.20 20.56
C LEU A 185 -11.47 -0.87 21.26
N SER A 186 -10.61 -0.48 22.20
CA SER A 186 -10.78 0.75 22.97
C SER A 186 -10.49 1.98 22.13
N ALA A 187 -9.34 2.00 21.44
CA ALA A 187 -8.95 3.12 20.57
C ALA A 187 -9.87 3.24 19.36
N ASP A 188 -10.26 2.11 18.75
CA ASP A 188 -11.12 2.11 17.57
C ASP A 188 -12.59 2.45 17.93
N ALA A 189 -13.10 2.09 19.12
CA ALA A 189 -14.39 2.56 19.64
C ALA A 189 -14.37 4.08 19.89
N LEU A 190 -13.28 4.61 20.45
CA LEU A 190 -13.11 6.05 20.64
C LEU A 190 -13.08 6.78 19.29
N LEU A 191 -12.35 6.25 18.30
CA LEU A 191 -12.35 6.77 16.94
C LEU A 191 -13.77 6.88 16.40
N ILE A 192 -14.53 5.76 16.38
CA ILE A 192 -15.91 5.74 15.85
C ILE A 192 -16.80 6.75 16.57
N ASN A 193 -16.77 6.78 17.91
CA ASN A 193 -17.60 7.70 18.68
C ASN A 193 -17.22 9.16 18.43
N THR A 194 -15.94 9.48 18.26
CA THR A 194 -15.49 10.83 17.90
C THR A 194 -16.02 11.22 16.52
N LEU A 195 -15.93 10.34 15.53
CA LEU A 195 -16.48 10.60 14.19
C LEU A 195 -18.00 10.85 14.24
N LYS A 196 -18.75 10.03 14.98
CA LYS A 196 -20.22 10.20 15.14
C LYS A 196 -20.61 11.53 15.80
N ARG A 197 -19.75 12.11 16.66
CA ARG A 197 -20.02 13.44 17.26
C ARG A 197 -19.79 14.60 16.30
N HIS A 198 -18.86 14.44 15.36
CA HIS A 198 -18.37 15.56 14.55
C HIS A 198 -18.86 15.57 13.11
N TYR A 199 -19.43 14.47 12.60
CA TYR A 199 -19.87 14.36 11.22
C TYR A 199 -21.34 13.97 11.12
N ASP A 200 -22.04 14.53 10.13
CA ASP A 200 -23.45 14.24 9.87
C ASP A 200 -23.65 12.83 9.30
N GLU A 201 -22.69 12.33 8.54
CA GLU A 201 -22.71 11.01 7.92
C GLU A 201 -21.36 10.31 8.12
N VAL A 202 -21.40 9.11 8.69
CA VAL A 202 -20.20 8.29 8.99
C VAL A 202 -20.26 6.98 8.21
N LEU A 203 -19.30 6.83 7.28
CA LEU A 203 -19.26 5.75 6.30
C LEU A 203 -18.10 4.80 6.62
N PHE A 204 -18.37 3.54 6.91
CA PHE A 204 -17.35 2.53 7.07
C PHE A 204 -17.05 1.84 5.74
N TRP A 205 -15.80 1.90 5.29
CA TRP A 205 -15.36 1.16 4.11
C TRP A 205 -14.38 0.05 4.51
N PRO A 206 -14.77 -1.23 4.34
CA PRO A 206 -13.89 -2.36 4.61
C PRO A 206 -12.88 -2.50 3.46
N GLN A 207 -11.58 -2.51 3.79
CA GLN A 207 -10.50 -2.70 2.83
C GLN A 207 -10.02 -4.16 2.76
N GLY A 208 -9.94 -4.82 3.91
CA GLY A 208 -9.58 -6.23 4.03
C GLY A 208 -10.79 -7.13 4.21
N SER A 209 -10.63 -8.43 3.91
CA SER A 209 -11.71 -9.43 4.02
C SER A 209 -12.29 -9.54 5.43
N GLU A 210 -11.47 -9.35 6.47
CA GLU A 210 -11.86 -9.50 7.87
C GLU A 210 -12.30 -8.18 8.54
N ASP A 211 -12.23 -7.04 7.86
CA ASP A 211 -12.60 -5.73 8.43
C ASP A 211 -14.08 -5.67 8.85
N ILE A 212 -14.99 -6.33 8.09
CA ILE A 212 -16.40 -6.42 8.46
C ILE A 212 -16.59 -7.29 9.70
N HIS A 213 -15.85 -8.40 9.79
CA HIS A 213 -15.89 -9.25 10.97
C HIS A 213 -15.42 -8.46 12.20
N TYR A 214 -14.33 -7.73 12.09
CA TYR A 214 -13.83 -6.87 13.16
C TYR A 214 -14.85 -5.78 13.52
N MET A 215 -15.45 -5.09 12.56
CA MET A 215 -16.53 -4.11 12.82
C MET A 215 -17.69 -4.73 13.59
N ASN A 216 -18.04 -5.98 13.33
CA ASN A 216 -19.14 -6.66 14.02
C ASN A 216 -18.83 -7.06 15.47
N THR A 217 -17.59 -6.93 15.95
CA THR A 217 -17.24 -7.14 17.36
C THR A 217 -17.65 -5.96 18.26
N PHE A 218 -17.87 -4.77 17.68
CA PHE A 218 -18.34 -3.62 18.43
C PHE A 218 -19.83 -3.76 18.79
N SER A 219 -20.23 -3.15 19.92
CA SER A 219 -21.61 -3.15 20.37
C SER A 219 -22.55 -2.49 19.34
N THR A 220 -23.83 -2.83 19.42
CA THR A 220 -24.85 -2.25 18.55
C THR A 220 -24.90 -0.72 18.66
N ASP A 221 -24.69 -0.16 19.84
CA ASP A 221 -24.70 1.29 20.06
C ASP A 221 -23.57 2.01 19.32
N ILE A 222 -22.37 1.39 19.26
CA ILE A 222 -21.25 1.93 18.50
C ILE A 222 -21.53 1.84 16.99
N ARG A 223 -22.11 0.74 16.53
CA ARG A 223 -22.39 0.50 15.11
C ARG A 223 -23.63 1.22 14.59
N ASN A 224 -24.57 1.59 15.47
CA ASN A 224 -25.79 2.27 15.06
C ASN A 224 -25.49 3.61 14.36
N GLY A 225 -26.18 3.87 13.25
CA GLY A 225 -25.98 5.07 12.43
C GLY A 225 -24.79 5.03 11.47
N LEU A 226 -23.98 3.96 11.47
CA LEU A 226 -22.93 3.77 10.49
C LEU A 226 -23.49 3.23 9.18
N LYS A 227 -23.04 3.78 8.05
CA LYS A 227 -23.31 3.22 6.72
C LYS A 227 -22.13 2.38 6.27
N ILE A 228 -22.36 1.09 6.04
CA ILE A 228 -21.32 0.16 5.57
C ILE A 228 -21.31 0.19 4.04
N LEU A 229 -20.14 0.48 3.46
CA LEU A 229 -19.91 0.50 2.03
C LEU A 229 -19.44 -0.87 1.52
N ARG A 230 -19.54 -1.08 0.22
CA ARG A 230 -19.00 -2.29 -0.42
C ARG A 230 -17.46 -2.27 -0.42
N PRO A 231 -16.78 -3.41 -0.22
CA PRO A 231 -15.32 -3.51 -0.27
C PRO A 231 -14.79 -3.48 -1.71
N SER A 232 -14.96 -2.37 -2.40
CA SER A 232 -14.45 -2.18 -3.77
C SER A 232 -13.79 -0.82 -3.94
N LEU A 233 -12.78 -0.76 -4.82
CA LEU A 233 -12.08 0.50 -5.13
C LEU A 233 -13.02 1.53 -5.77
N SER A 234 -13.98 1.09 -6.59
CA SER A 234 -15.00 1.98 -7.19
C SER A 234 -15.88 2.64 -6.15
N GLU A 235 -16.31 1.90 -5.12
CA GLU A 235 -17.13 2.43 -4.03
C GLU A 235 -16.35 3.43 -3.18
N LEU A 236 -15.09 3.10 -2.86
CA LEU A 236 -14.18 4.03 -2.18
C LEU A 236 -14.06 5.34 -2.94
N ASN A 237 -13.69 5.26 -4.24
CA ASN A 237 -13.49 6.44 -5.07
C ASN A 237 -14.76 7.27 -5.20
N ALA A 238 -15.91 6.65 -5.47
CA ALA A 238 -17.19 7.34 -5.64
C ALA A 238 -17.56 8.16 -4.38
N ASN A 239 -17.34 7.60 -3.18
CA ASN A 239 -17.67 8.31 -1.94
C ASN A 239 -16.64 9.39 -1.59
N LEU A 240 -15.34 9.16 -1.82
CA LEU A 240 -14.29 10.17 -1.56
C LEU A 240 -14.36 11.37 -2.54
N MET A 241 -14.89 11.19 -3.74
CA MET A 241 -15.09 12.28 -4.72
C MET A 241 -16.29 13.17 -4.42
N LEU A 242 -17.17 12.78 -3.52
CA LEU A 242 -18.28 13.62 -3.09
C LEU A 242 -17.73 14.79 -2.26
N LYS A 243 -18.25 15.99 -2.54
CA LYS A 243 -17.86 17.21 -1.82
C LYS A 243 -18.06 17.03 -0.30
N GLU A 244 -17.22 17.71 0.49
CA GLU A 244 -17.28 17.71 1.95
C GLU A 244 -17.15 16.30 2.57
N THR A 245 -16.43 15.39 1.90
CA THR A 245 -16.10 14.08 2.46
C THR A 245 -14.64 14.05 2.91
N ASP A 246 -14.45 13.84 4.22
CA ASP A 246 -13.14 13.61 4.83
C ASP A 246 -12.82 12.11 4.87
N TYR A 247 -11.56 11.80 5.08
CA TYR A 247 -11.11 10.46 5.42
C TYR A 247 -10.42 10.45 6.78
N VAL A 248 -10.81 9.49 7.64
CA VAL A 248 -10.13 9.21 8.91
C VAL A 248 -10.04 7.70 9.09
N GLY A 249 -8.83 7.12 9.26
CA GLY A 249 -8.80 5.67 9.45
C GLY A 249 -7.44 5.02 9.52
N THR A 250 -7.44 3.74 9.83
CA THR A 250 -6.23 2.96 10.11
C THR A 250 -5.61 2.29 8.86
N ARG A 251 -6.30 2.34 7.72
CA ARG A 251 -5.81 1.76 6.44
C ARG A 251 -5.03 2.80 5.64
N LEU A 252 -3.70 2.67 5.64
CA LEU A 252 -2.78 3.61 5.01
C LEU A 252 -3.11 3.90 3.53
N HIS A 253 -3.33 2.87 2.71
CA HIS A 253 -3.55 3.09 1.27
C HIS A 253 -4.91 3.72 0.97
N ALA A 254 -5.93 3.47 1.78
CA ALA A 254 -7.19 4.20 1.67
C ALA A 254 -7.00 5.70 1.98
N GLY A 255 -6.20 6.03 3.01
CA GLY A 255 -5.85 7.42 3.31
C GLY A 255 -5.04 8.09 2.20
N ILE A 256 -4.06 7.39 1.64
CA ILE A 256 -3.32 7.93 0.49
C ILE A 256 -4.24 8.13 -0.72
N ARG A 257 -5.18 7.21 -0.96
CA ARG A 257 -6.19 7.34 -2.03
C ARG A 257 -7.09 8.55 -1.79
N ALA A 258 -7.46 8.81 -0.55
CA ALA A 258 -8.23 10.01 -0.18
C ALA A 258 -7.45 11.29 -0.51
N LEU A 259 -6.17 11.37 -0.17
CA LEU A 259 -5.30 12.49 -0.56
C LEU A 259 -5.20 12.64 -2.09
N GLN A 260 -5.08 11.54 -2.85
CA GLN A 260 -5.07 11.58 -4.32
C GLN A 260 -6.37 12.15 -4.89
N LEU A 261 -7.50 11.91 -4.25
CA LEU A 261 -8.82 12.42 -4.61
C LEU A 261 -9.14 13.78 -3.99
N ARG A 262 -8.15 14.42 -3.34
CA ARG A 262 -8.26 15.72 -2.66
C ARG A 262 -9.28 15.75 -1.53
N ALA A 263 -9.47 14.63 -0.86
CA ALA A 263 -10.23 14.59 0.38
C ALA A 263 -9.31 14.96 1.58
N ARG A 264 -9.81 15.78 2.49
CA ARG A 264 -9.14 16.05 3.77
C ARG A 264 -8.95 14.74 4.52
N THR A 265 -7.75 14.48 5.03
CA THR A 265 -7.36 13.12 5.44
C THR A 265 -6.59 13.13 6.76
N ILE A 266 -6.98 12.24 7.68
CA ILE A 266 -6.22 11.90 8.90
C ILE A 266 -5.99 10.39 8.89
N ILE A 267 -4.73 9.95 8.84
CA ILE A 267 -4.37 8.54 8.89
C ILE A 267 -4.02 8.15 10.32
N ILE A 268 -4.65 7.13 10.86
CA ILE A 268 -4.31 6.59 12.17
C ILE A 268 -3.20 5.54 11.99
N GLY A 269 -2.02 5.84 12.51
CA GLY A 269 -0.84 5.01 12.39
C GLY A 269 -0.89 3.80 13.34
N VAL A 270 -1.08 2.61 12.79
CA VAL A 270 -1.17 1.34 13.54
C VAL A 270 0.04 0.43 13.31
N ASP A 271 0.88 0.74 12.34
CA ASP A 271 2.06 -0.05 12.00
C ASP A 271 3.21 0.82 11.44
N ASN A 272 4.37 0.21 11.23
CA ASN A 272 5.57 0.88 10.73
C ASN A 272 5.38 1.56 9.37
N ARG A 273 4.46 1.10 8.53
CA ARG A 273 4.24 1.66 7.18
C ARG A 273 3.77 3.11 7.24
N ALA A 274 2.80 3.39 8.12
CA ALA A 274 2.30 4.75 8.31
C ALA A 274 3.36 5.64 8.98
N ILE A 275 4.05 5.11 9.99
CA ILE A 275 5.07 5.85 10.75
C ILE A 275 6.28 6.23 9.88
N GLU A 276 6.82 5.29 9.08
CA GLU A 276 7.94 5.58 8.16
C GLU A 276 7.53 6.60 7.09
N LYS A 277 6.30 6.52 6.56
CA LYS A 277 5.83 7.50 5.59
C LYS A 277 5.58 8.88 6.18
N ALA A 278 5.09 8.96 7.40
CA ALA A 278 4.98 10.24 8.11
C ALA A 278 6.35 10.87 8.29
N LYS A 279 7.35 10.08 8.66
CA LYS A 279 8.73 10.51 8.86
C LYS A 279 9.42 10.94 7.55
N ASP A 280 9.30 10.12 6.49
CA ASP A 280 10.01 10.35 5.23
C ASP A 280 9.30 11.39 4.33
N PHE A 281 7.97 11.53 4.41
CA PHE A 281 7.16 12.29 3.44
C PHE A 281 6.10 13.21 4.06
N ASN A 282 6.14 13.43 5.36
CA ASN A 282 5.22 14.35 6.08
C ASN A 282 3.72 14.06 5.84
N LEU A 283 3.34 12.78 5.81
CA LEU A 283 1.93 12.41 5.73
C LEU A 283 1.16 12.80 7.02
N PRO A 284 -0.13 13.18 6.91
CA PRO A 284 -0.97 13.51 8.06
C PRO A 284 -1.33 12.24 8.86
N VAL A 285 -0.41 11.79 9.69
CA VAL A 285 -0.54 10.58 10.50
C VAL A 285 -0.62 10.91 11.97
N LEU A 286 -1.71 10.51 12.61
CA LEU A 286 -1.86 10.47 14.06
C LEU A 286 -1.52 9.06 14.55
N LYS A 287 -0.60 8.93 15.50
CA LYS A 287 -0.33 7.63 16.12
C LYS A 287 -1.55 7.15 16.90
N ARG A 288 -1.84 5.84 16.89
CA ARG A 288 -2.99 5.30 17.61
C ARG A 288 -2.94 5.55 19.11
N ASP A 289 -1.75 5.54 19.73
CA ASP A 289 -1.56 5.85 21.15
C ASP A 289 -1.91 7.30 21.52
N ALA A 290 -1.94 8.21 20.52
CA ALA A 290 -2.38 9.59 20.66
C ALA A 290 -3.83 9.81 20.20
N ILE A 291 -4.68 8.77 20.17
CA ILE A 291 -6.05 8.84 19.62
C ILE A 291 -6.93 9.91 20.31
N LEU A 292 -6.62 10.29 21.54
CA LEU A 292 -7.30 11.38 22.25
C LEU A 292 -7.12 12.75 21.57
N GLU A 293 -6.09 12.94 20.76
CA GLU A 293 -5.84 14.17 20.01
C GLU A 293 -6.66 14.24 18.71
N LEU A 294 -7.35 13.15 18.33
CA LEU A 294 -8.11 13.06 17.09
C LEU A 294 -9.17 14.15 16.99
N GLU A 295 -9.85 14.46 18.10
CA GLU A 295 -10.90 15.47 18.15
C GLU A 295 -10.35 16.85 17.74
N ASN A 296 -9.20 17.24 18.28
CA ASN A 296 -8.54 18.50 17.93
C ASN A 296 -8.16 18.53 16.43
N MET A 297 -7.58 17.44 15.92
CA MET A 297 -7.24 17.34 14.50
C MET A 297 -8.46 17.37 13.57
N ILE A 298 -9.63 16.94 14.02
CA ILE A 298 -10.87 17.03 13.23
C ILE A 298 -11.36 18.48 13.18
N VAL A 299 -11.32 19.18 14.30
CA VAL A 299 -11.91 20.53 14.42
C VAL A 299 -10.98 21.60 13.84
N GLU A 300 -9.66 21.44 13.99
CA GLU A 300 -8.68 22.41 13.50
C GLU A 300 -8.40 22.24 12.01
N PRO A 301 -8.09 23.31 11.26
CA PRO A 301 -7.61 23.23 9.89
C PRO A 301 -6.29 22.44 9.79
N LEU A 302 -6.19 21.50 8.86
CA LEU A 302 -4.99 20.70 8.63
C LEU A 302 -3.97 21.44 7.75
#